data_381cf8fde5b85e71c238c2e7ef321fc3
#
_entry.id   381cf8fde5b85e71c238c2e7ef321fc3
#
_cell.length_a   1.000
_cell.length_b   1.000
_cell.length_c   1.000
_cell.angle_alpha   90.00
_cell.angle_beta   90.00
_cell.angle_gamma   90.00
#
_symmetry.space_group_name_H-M   'P 1'
#
loop_
_entity.id
_entity.type
_entity.pdbx_description
1 polymer ?
#
loop_
_entity_poly.entity_id
_entity_poly.type
_entity_poly.pdbx_seq_one_letter_code
_entity_poly.pdbx_strand_id
1 'polypeptide(L)'
;MVPVHIVVVGCGRVGSELAMQLSEEGHSVVVIDKNRDAFRRLSRFTGKTIMGSGFDRDILFQSDAGHADALAAVTSGDNTNILCARIARDNYRIKNVVARIYDPQRAEIYMKLGIPTVATSLWTTQQVKRWMMPHDESIEWTDGANTLHLIERIVPDHLAGKPMAQFNIGDNVRVVGLIRSGHGRVNIEGLFAQEDDMLEFLVTPDGLDDLNVFLESSGQ
;
A
#
# COMPACT_ATOMS: atom_id res chain seq x y z
N MET A 1 17.78 -2.80 13.98
CA MET A 1 17.76 -2.56 12.51
C MET A 1 19.02 -1.80 12.16
N VAL A 2 19.68 -2.05 11.03
CA VAL A 2 20.87 -1.28 10.64
C VAL A 2 20.41 0.09 10.16
N PRO A 3 20.96 1.22 10.66
CA PRO A 3 20.64 2.55 10.18
C PRO A 3 20.97 2.68 8.68
N VAL A 4 20.07 3.27 7.90
CA VAL A 4 20.24 3.54 6.48
C VAL A 4 20.09 5.03 6.20
N HIS A 5 20.66 5.51 5.08
CA HIS A 5 20.55 6.90 4.65
C HIS A 5 19.39 7.05 3.65
N ILE A 6 18.44 7.95 3.95
CA ILE A 6 17.21 8.11 3.21
C ILE A 6 17.01 9.57 2.80
N VAL A 7 16.69 9.79 1.53
CA VAL A 7 16.33 11.11 1.00
C VAL A 7 14.83 11.17 0.76
N VAL A 8 14.14 12.12 1.37
CA VAL A 8 12.71 12.39 1.18
C VAL A 8 12.54 13.69 0.40
N VAL A 9 11.98 13.62 -0.79
CA VAL A 9 11.69 14.78 -1.65
C VAL A 9 10.23 15.16 -1.51
N GLY A 10 9.99 16.34 -0.92
CA GLY A 10 8.66 16.87 -0.58
C GLY A 10 8.36 16.79 0.91
N CYS A 11 8.18 17.95 1.54
CA CYS A 11 7.84 18.11 2.97
C CYS A 11 6.35 18.45 3.16
N GLY A 12 5.48 17.82 2.36
CA GLY A 12 4.03 17.86 2.56
C GLY A 12 3.61 16.96 3.73
N ARG A 13 2.30 16.71 3.87
CA ARG A 13 1.75 15.84 4.94
C ARG A 13 2.39 14.45 4.96
N VAL A 14 2.49 13.81 3.80
CA VAL A 14 3.09 12.46 3.69
C VAL A 14 4.60 12.51 3.96
N GLY A 15 5.33 13.43 3.31
CA GLY A 15 6.79 13.45 3.43
C GLY A 15 7.29 13.86 4.81
N SER A 16 6.60 14.80 5.49
CA SER A 16 6.97 15.17 6.86
C SER A 16 6.72 14.03 7.86
N GLU A 17 5.60 13.34 7.73
CA GLU A 17 5.27 12.20 8.59
C GLU A 17 6.25 11.04 8.37
N LEU A 18 6.51 10.68 7.11
CA LEU A 18 7.49 9.66 6.75
C LEU A 18 8.88 9.99 7.32
N ALA A 19 9.32 11.24 7.16
CA ALA A 19 10.64 11.65 7.65
C ALA A 19 10.75 11.57 9.17
N MET A 20 9.70 11.96 9.92
CA MET A 20 9.67 11.85 11.37
C MET A 20 9.74 10.40 11.84
N GLN A 21 8.90 9.51 11.28
CA GLN A 21 8.89 8.10 11.63
C GLN A 21 10.26 7.44 11.38
N LEU A 22 10.83 7.63 10.19
CA LEU A 22 12.14 7.06 9.86
C LEU A 22 13.26 7.61 10.75
N SER A 23 13.18 8.89 11.14
CA SER A 23 14.14 9.49 12.08
C SER A 23 14.01 8.94 13.51
N GLU A 24 12.76 8.69 13.97
CA GLU A 24 12.47 8.05 15.26
C GLU A 24 12.95 6.58 15.29
N GLU A 25 12.93 5.89 14.15
CA GLU A 25 13.46 4.53 13.96
C GLU A 25 15.01 4.50 13.93
N GLY A 26 15.67 5.67 13.99
CA GLY A 26 17.12 5.78 14.03
C GLY A 26 17.82 5.82 12.67
N HIS A 27 17.09 6.09 11.59
CA HIS A 27 17.67 6.26 10.27
C HIS A 27 18.23 7.67 10.03
N SER A 28 19.22 7.79 9.14
CA SER A 28 19.73 9.09 8.67
C SER A 28 18.78 9.62 7.59
N VAL A 29 18.05 10.69 7.88
CA VAL A 29 17.04 11.21 6.96
C VAL A 29 17.36 12.64 6.52
N VAL A 30 17.28 12.89 5.22
CA VAL A 30 17.37 14.24 4.63
C VAL A 30 16.06 14.56 3.93
N VAL A 31 15.47 15.72 4.25
CA VAL A 31 14.23 16.20 3.64
C VAL A 31 14.53 17.37 2.70
N ILE A 32 14.07 17.27 1.46
CA ILE A 32 14.21 18.32 0.43
C ILE A 32 12.83 18.89 0.11
N ASP A 33 12.67 20.20 0.17
CA ASP A 33 11.46 20.90 -0.31
C ASP A 33 11.82 22.29 -0.87
N LYS A 34 11.06 22.75 -1.88
CA LYS A 34 11.20 24.09 -2.44
C LYS A 34 10.70 25.19 -1.52
N ASN A 35 9.71 24.84 -0.68
CA ASN A 35 9.06 25.78 0.21
C ASN A 35 9.64 25.65 1.64
N ARG A 36 10.32 26.68 2.08
CA ARG A 36 10.89 26.75 3.43
C ARG A 36 9.82 26.56 4.53
N ASP A 37 8.62 27.07 4.32
CA ASP A 37 7.55 26.97 5.32
C ASP A 37 7.03 25.53 5.49
N ALA A 38 7.26 24.66 4.51
CA ALA A 38 6.89 23.25 4.62
C ALA A 38 7.62 22.55 5.78
N PHE A 39 8.85 22.95 6.08
CA PHE A 39 9.66 22.37 7.16
C PHE A 39 9.11 22.64 8.57
N ARG A 40 8.16 23.57 8.74
CA ARG A 40 7.47 23.77 10.03
C ARG A 40 6.70 22.53 10.50
N ARG A 41 6.42 21.57 9.60
CA ARG A 41 5.77 20.28 9.92
C ARG A 41 6.70 19.31 10.64
N LEU A 42 8.00 19.53 10.59
CA LEU A 42 9.04 18.65 11.12
C LEU A 42 9.38 18.95 12.59
N SER A 43 8.37 18.97 13.47
CA SER A 43 8.49 19.45 14.85
C SER A 43 9.41 18.58 15.74
N ARG A 44 9.55 17.29 15.46
CA ARG A 44 10.40 16.33 16.19
C ARG A 44 11.53 15.75 15.34
N PHE A 45 11.71 16.28 14.16
CA PHE A 45 12.70 15.77 13.22
C PHE A 45 14.11 16.21 13.63
N THR A 46 15.03 15.24 13.72
CA THR A 46 16.43 15.48 14.06
C THR A 46 17.37 15.41 12.86
N GLY A 47 16.83 15.04 11.68
CA GLY A 47 17.60 14.95 10.47
C GLY A 47 17.87 16.30 9.79
N LYS A 48 18.40 16.25 8.57
CA LYS A 48 18.77 17.42 7.79
C LYS A 48 17.63 17.88 6.88
N THR A 49 17.43 19.20 6.76
CA THR A 49 16.51 19.80 5.78
C THR A 49 17.30 20.62 4.76
N ILE A 50 16.92 20.52 3.50
CA ILE A 50 17.54 21.25 2.40
C ILE A 50 16.45 21.95 1.56
N MET A 51 16.56 23.26 1.41
CA MET A 51 15.63 24.02 0.58
C MET A 51 16.11 23.95 -0.88
N GLY A 52 15.27 23.36 -1.74
CA GLY A 52 15.57 23.24 -3.15
C GLY A 52 14.70 22.23 -3.89
N SER A 53 15.09 21.94 -5.12
CA SER A 53 14.41 20.96 -5.97
C SER A 53 15.08 19.61 -5.88
N GLY A 54 14.28 18.53 -5.68
CA GLY A 54 14.78 17.15 -5.59
C GLY A 54 15.31 16.57 -6.90
N PHE A 55 15.31 17.32 -8.00
CA PHE A 55 15.97 16.95 -9.26
C PHE A 55 17.17 17.86 -9.59
N ASP A 56 17.49 18.82 -8.71
CA ASP A 56 18.66 19.66 -8.84
C ASP A 56 19.89 18.90 -8.36
N ARG A 57 20.96 18.92 -9.19
CA ARG A 57 22.18 18.18 -8.94
C ARG A 57 22.89 18.62 -7.67
N ASP A 58 22.95 19.93 -7.43
CA ASP A 58 23.66 20.49 -6.27
C ASP A 58 22.89 20.19 -4.97
N ILE A 59 21.57 20.21 -5.04
CA ILE A 59 20.70 19.82 -3.92
C ILE A 59 20.82 18.33 -3.59
N LEU A 60 20.84 17.49 -4.62
CA LEU A 60 21.06 16.04 -4.43
C LEU A 60 22.46 15.75 -3.91
N PHE A 61 23.48 16.47 -4.37
CA PHE A 61 24.83 16.37 -3.81
C PHE A 61 24.85 16.78 -2.31
N GLN A 62 24.22 17.90 -1.96
CA GLN A 62 24.11 18.35 -0.56
C GLN A 62 23.35 17.37 0.33
N SER A 63 22.42 16.59 -0.23
CA SER A 63 21.66 15.54 0.47
C SER A 63 22.41 14.24 0.62
N ASP A 64 23.64 14.15 0.12
CA ASP A 64 24.46 12.93 0.06
C ASP A 64 23.73 11.77 -0.67
N ALA A 65 22.97 12.12 -1.73
CA ALA A 65 22.23 11.15 -2.52
C ALA A 65 23.11 10.04 -3.13
N GLY A 66 24.40 10.30 -3.31
CA GLY A 66 25.37 9.31 -3.82
C GLY A 66 25.58 8.12 -2.87
N HIS A 67 25.30 8.28 -1.59
CA HIS A 67 25.39 7.23 -0.57
C HIS A 67 24.02 6.84 0.00
N ALA A 68 22.93 7.33 -0.60
CA ALA A 68 21.60 7.02 -0.11
C ALA A 68 21.19 5.56 -0.42
N ASP A 69 20.63 4.89 0.56
CA ASP A 69 20.06 3.55 0.43
C ASP A 69 18.65 3.59 -0.16
N ALA A 70 17.92 4.70 0.08
CA ALA A 70 16.57 4.89 -0.41
C ALA A 70 16.25 6.36 -0.75
N LEU A 71 15.29 6.55 -1.69
CA LEU A 71 14.71 7.86 -1.97
C LEU A 71 13.20 7.75 -2.14
N ALA A 72 12.47 8.61 -1.44
CA ALA A 72 11.02 8.76 -1.58
C ALA A 72 10.67 10.12 -2.21
N ALA A 73 10.06 10.13 -3.39
CA ALA A 73 9.59 11.35 -4.05
C ALA A 73 8.07 11.49 -3.84
N VAL A 74 7.67 12.38 -2.91
CA VAL A 74 6.29 12.52 -2.41
C VAL A 74 5.77 13.97 -2.47
N THR A 75 6.26 14.74 -3.44
CA THR A 75 5.76 16.11 -3.68
C THR A 75 4.33 16.10 -4.22
N SER A 76 3.71 17.27 -4.40
CA SER A 76 2.36 17.38 -4.97
C SER A 76 2.28 17.14 -6.49
N GLY A 77 3.43 17.00 -7.18
CA GLY A 77 3.47 16.90 -8.64
C GLY A 77 3.99 15.56 -9.13
N ASP A 78 3.18 14.79 -9.85
CA ASP A 78 3.54 13.50 -10.43
C ASP A 78 4.80 13.57 -11.30
N ASN A 79 4.88 14.58 -12.19
CA ASN A 79 6.06 14.74 -13.07
C ASN A 79 7.32 14.97 -12.26
N THR A 80 7.26 15.76 -11.19
CA THR A 80 8.40 16.00 -10.30
C THR A 80 8.80 14.72 -9.60
N ASN A 81 7.84 13.96 -9.07
CA ASN A 81 8.12 12.72 -8.35
C ASN A 81 8.78 11.68 -9.24
N ILE A 82 8.28 11.50 -10.46
CA ILE A 82 8.88 10.60 -11.43
C ILE A 82 10.28 11.05 -11.86
N LEU A 83 10.48 12.36 -12.12
CA LEU A 83 11.78 12.87 -12.48
C LEU A 83 12.81 12.62 -11.37
N CYS A 84 12.46 12.93 -10.11
CA CYS A 84 13.32 12.66 -8.96
C CYS A 84 13.65 11.16 -8.83
N ALA A 85 12.63 10.29 -8.94
CA ALA A 85 12.80 8.86 -8.85
C ALA A 85 13.73 8.31 -9.96
N ARG A 86 13.56 8.75 -11.19
CA ARG A 86 14.43 8.36 -12.31
C ARG A 86 15.87 8.81 -12.11
N ILE A 87 16.08 10.05 -11.72
CA ILE A 87 17.42 10.57 -11.43
C ILE A 87 18.08 9.77 -10.32
N ALA A 88 17.35 9.51 -9.22
CA ALA A 88 17.84 8.72 -8.10
C ALA A 88 18.28 7.31 -8.52
N ARG A 89 17.46 6.63 -9.31
CA ARG A 89 17.75 5.28 -9.80
C ARG A 89 18.86 5.27 -10.87
N ASP A 90 18.73 6.10 -11.89
CA ASP A 90 19.55 5.99 -13.10
C ASP A 90 20.91 6.67 -12.92
N ASN A 91 20.98 7.82 -12.23
CA ASN A 91 22.20 8.59 -12.05
C ASN A 91 22.92 8.29 -10.73
N TYR A 92 22.17 8.12 -9.63
CA TYR A 92 22.74 7.87 -8.30
C TYR A 92 22.75 6.40 -7.91
N ARG A 93 22.12 5.52 -8.71
CA ARG A 93 22.08 4.06 -8.46
C ARG A 93 21.45 3.67 -7.13
N ILE A 94 20.56 4.51 -6.61
CA ILE A 94 19.79 4.20 -5.39
C ILE A 94 18.90 3.02 -5.67
N LYS A 95 18.98 1.97 -4.84
CA LYS A 95 18.28 0.70 -5.07
C LYS A 95 16.78 0.78 -4.74
N ASN A 96 16.47 1.46 -3.64
CA ASN A 96 15.10 1.56 -3.13
C ASN A 96 14.55 2.95 -3.44
N VAL A 97 13.83 3.07 -4.54
CA VAL A 97 13.24 4.34 -4.97
C VAL A 97 11.74 4.18 -5.07
N VAL A 98 10.98 5.12 -4.52
CA VAL A 98 9.51 5.14 -4.62
C VAL A 98 9.02 6.52 -5.02
N ALA A 99 8.00 6.57 -5.89
CA ALA A 99 7.35 7.80 -6.30
C ALA A 99 5.86 7.78 -5.96
N ARG A 100 5.37 8.86 -5.35
CA ARG A 100 3.93 9.07 -5.20
C ARG A 100 3.34 9.59 -6.51
N ILE A 101 2.30 8.94 -7.01
CA ILE A 101 1.58 9.33 -8.22
C ILE A 101 0.10 9.43 -7.89
N TYR A 102 -0.54 10.54 -8.28
CA TYR A 102 -1.97 10.73 -8.06
C TYR A 102 -2.80 10.02 -9.13
N ASP A 103 -2.34 10.06 -10.38
CA ASP A 103 -3.02 9.43 -11.52
C ASP A 103 -2.75 7.92 -11.55
N PRO A 104 -3.78 7.05 -11.35
CA PRO A 104 -3.60 5.61 -11.31
C PRO A 104 -3.07 5.01 -12.62
N GLN A 105 -3.49 5.53 -13.77
CA GLN A 105 -3.04 5.03 -15.08
C GLN A 105 -1.54 5.29 -15.27
N ARG A 106 -1.08 6.47 -14.84
CA ARG A 106 0.34 6.80 -14.87
C ARG A 106 1.15 5.96 -13.88
N ALA A 107 0.61 5.70 -12.69
CA ALA A 107 1.25 4.85 -11.70
C ALA A 107 1.53 3.44 -12.26
N GLU A 108 0.57 2.85 -12.94
CA GLU A 108 0.73 1.55 -13.59
C GLU A 108 1.83 1.55 -14.66
N ILE A 109 1.87 2.58 -15.50
CA ILE A 109 2.90 2.73 -16.54
C ILE A 109 4.29 2.78 -15.92
N TYR A 110 4.47 3.57 -14.85
CA TYR A 110 5.79 3.72 -14.22
C TYR A 110 6.20 2.48 -13.42
N MET A 111 5.26 1.75 -12.83
CA MET A 111 5.54 0.43 -12.25
C MET A 111 6.08 -0.55 -13.30
N LYS A 112 5.47 -0.62 -14.46
CA LYS A 112 5.97 -1.44 -15.60
C LYS A 112 7.36 -1.01 -16.08
N LEU A 113 7.74 0.25 -15.89
CA LEU A 113 9.07 0.76 -16.16
C LEU A 113 10.06 0.56 -14.99
N GLY A 114 9.69 -0.21 -13.98
CA GLY A 114 10.54 -0.57 -12.85
C GLY A 114 10.73 0.55 -11.81
N ILE A 115 9.81 1.52 -11.74
CA ILE A 115 9.78 2.53 -10.68
C ILE A 115 8.60 2.21 -9.77
N PRO A 116 8.83 1.71 -8.55
CA PRO A 116 7.76 1.51 -7.58
C PRO A 116 6.96 2.80 -7.35
N THR A 117 5.65 2.72 -7.48
CA THR A 117 4.76 3.87 -7.32
C THR A 117 3.67 3.60 -6.28
N VAL A 118 3.25 4.66 -5.59
CA VAL A 118 2.11 4.64 -4.68
C VAL A 118 1.01 5.53 -5.27
N ALA A 119 -0.08 4.90 -5.76
CA ALA A 119 -1.25 5.58 -6.29
C ALA A 119 -2.18 5.99 -5.15
N THR A 120 -1.90 7.14 -4.51
CA THR A 120 -2.60 7.56 -3.28
C THR A 120 -4.08 7.85 -3.48
N SER A 121 -4.50 8.35 -4.65
CA SER A 121 -5.91 8.63 -4.95
C SER A 121 -6.72 7.33 -5.05
N LEU A 122 -6.22 6.33 -5.73
CA LEU A 122 -6.88 5.03 -5.89
C LEU A 122 -7.07 4.36 -4.53
N TRP A 123 -6.00 4.24 -3.75
CA TRP A 123 -6.05 3.65 -2.42
C TRP A 123 -7.04 4.39 -1.50
N THR A 124 -6.98 5.72 -1.47
CA THR A 124 -7.89 6.52 -0.63
C THR A 124 -9.34 6.34 -1.06
N THR A 125 -9.61 6.35 -2.39
CA THR A 125 -10.97 6.17 -2.93
C THR A 125 -11.53 4.80 -2.57
N GLN A 126 -10.73 3.75 -2.65
CA GLN A 126 -11.13 2.40 -2.26
C GLN A 126 -11.46 2.34 -0.75
N GLN A 127 -10.62 2.94 0.11
CA GLN A 127 -10.91 2.99 1.54
C GLN A 127 -12.22 3.77 1.86
N VAL A 128 -12.44 4.90 1.19
CA VAL A 128 -13.68 5.68 1.36
C VAL A 128 -14.90 4.87 0.88
N LYS A 129 -14.82 4.24 -0.31
CA LYS A 129 -15.88 3.38 -0.85
C LYS A 129 -16.22 2.26 0.14
N ARG A 130 -15.22 1.59 0.66
CA ARG A 130 -15.36 0.50 1.65
C ARG A 130 -16.15 0.95 2.89
N TRP A 131 -15.82 2.10 3.46
CA TRP A 131 -16.53 2.62 4.63
C TRP A 131 -17.95 3.09 4.32
N MET A 132 -18.21 3.54 3.09
CA MET A 132 -19.54 3.96 2.67
C MET A 132 -20.45 2.78 2.28
N MET A 133 -19.87 1.69 1.79
CA MET A 133 -20.59 0.52 1.26
C MET A 133 -20.00 -0.76 1.89
N PRO A 134 -20.22 -0.99 3.18
CA PRO A 134 -19.55 -2.09 3.91
C PRO A 134 -19.95 -3.49 3.43
N HIS A 135 -20.96 -3.61 2.57
CA HIS A 135 -21.44 -4.89 2.01
C HIS A 135 -21.05 -5.05 0.53
N ASP A 136 -20.32 -4.08 -0.05
CA ASP A 136 -19.86 -4.18 -1.43
C ASP A 136 -18.55 -5.01 -1.49
N GLU A 137 -18.33 -5.66 -2.62
CA GLU A 137 -17.21 -6.57 -2.93
C GLU A 137 -15.83 -5.92 -2.77
N SER A 138 -15.44 -5.61 -1.55
CA SER A 138 -14.17 -4.94 -1.30
C SER A 138 -13.01 -5.93 -1.37
N ILE A 139 -12.08 -5.67 -2.26
CA ILE A 139 -10.76 -6.31 -2.25
C ILE A 139 -9.92 -5.61 -1.19
N GLU A 140 -9.53 -6.36 -0.15
CA GLU A 140 -8.74 -5.84 0.97
C GLU A 140 -7.29 -5.63 0.57
N TRP A 141 -6.77 -6.55 -0.18
CA TRP A 141 -5.40 -6.54 -0.66
C TRP A 141 -5.29 -7.25 -2.01
N THR A 142 -4.36 -6.78 -2.82
CA THR A 142 -3.97 -7.38 -4.11
C THR A 142 -2.45 -7.49 -4.15
N ASP A 143 -1.94 -8.61 -4.63
CA ASP A 143 -0.51 -8.77 -4.88
C ASP A 143 -0.01 -7.83 -5.98
N GLY A 144 1.31 -7.58 -6.04
CA GLY A 144 1.90 -6.65 -7.01
C GLY A 144 1.72 -7.05 -8.48
N ALA A 145 1.35 -8.31 -8.76
CA ALA A 145 1.10 -8.84 -10.10
C ALA A 145 -0.39 -8.89 -10.45
N ASN A 146 -1.29 -8.53 -9.52
CA ASN A 146 -2.75 -8.63 -9.65
C ASN A 146 -3.23 -10.06 -9.94
N THR A 147 -2.58 -11.04 -9.32
CA THR A 147 -2.88 -12.48 -9.50
C THR A 147 -3.60 -13.08 -8.29
N LEU A 148 -3.50 -12.43 -7.12
CA LEU A 148 -4.15 -12.83 -5.88
C LEU A 148 -4.81 -11.64 -5.20
N HIS A 149 -6.02 -11.87 -4.67
CA HIS A 149 -6.78 -10.90 -3.91
C HIS A 149 -7.15 -11.49 -2.54
N LEU A 150 -7.02 -10.68 -1.49
CA LEU A 150 -7.62 -10.94 -0.19
C LEU A 150 -8.95 -10.19 -0.12
N ILE A 151 -10.02 -10.90 0.18
CA ILE A 151 -11.36 -10.31 0.24
C ILE A 151 -12.11 -10.80 1.49
N GLU A 152 -13.00 -9.98 2.00
CA GLU A 152 -13.89 -10.33 3.11
C GLU A 152 -15.31 -10.57 2.60
N ARG A 153 -15.98 -11.59 3.13
CA ARG A 153 -17.42 -11.85 2.89
C ARG A 153 -18.12 -12.30 4.17
N ILE A 154 -19.31 -11.78 4.36
CA ILE A 154 -20.20 -12.26 5.44
C ILE A 154 -20.82 -13.58 4.97
N VAL A 155 -20.88 -14.54 5.88
CA VAL A 155 -21.56 -15.81 5.61
C VAL A 155 -23.06 -15.56 5.45
N PRO A 156 -23.65 -15.87 4.28
CA PRO A 156 -25.11 -15.82 4.12
C PRO A 156 -25.82 -16.83 5.02
N ASP A 157 -27.01 -16.52 5.48
CA ASP A 157 -27.81 -17.35 6.41
C ASP A 157 -27.98 -18.79 5.91
N HIS A 158 -28.19 -18.98 4.58
CA HIS A 158 -28.39 -20.31 3.98
C HIS A 158 -27.11 -21.17 3.95
N LEU A 159 -25.94 -20.57 4.21
CA LEU A 159 -24.66 -21.28 4.33
C LEU A 159 -24.23 -21.49 5.80
N ALA A 160 -24.98 -20.96 6.76
CA ALA A 160 -24.72 -21.24 8.17
C ALA A 160 -24.85 -22.74 8.47
N GLY A 161 -23.96 -23.27 9.31
CA GLY A 161 -23.88 -24.68 9.63
C GLY A 161 -23.07 -25.53 8.66
N LYS A 162 -22.59 -24.97 7.53
CA LYS A 162 -21.69 -25.70 6.62
C LYS A 162 -20.26 -25.74 7.17
N PRO A 163 -19.51 -26.85 6.97
CA PRO A 163 -18.10 -26.92 7.32
C PRO A 163 -17.30 -25.87 6.58
N MET A 164 -16.32 -25.22 7.26
CA MET A 164 -15.44 -24.20 6.63
C MET A 164 -14.71 -24.73 5.39
N ALA A 165 -14.40 -26.02 5.34
CA ALA A 165 -13.76 -26.63 4.18
C ALA A 165 -14.59 -26.51 2.88
N GLN A 166 -15.93 -26.37 2.95
CA GLN A 166 -16.80 -26.23 1.78
C GLN A 166 -16.71 -24.85 1.12
N PHE A 167 -16.17 -23.85 1.83
CA PHE A 167 -15.93 -22.51 1.29
C PHE A 167 -14.63 -22.44 0.47
N ASN A 168 -13.85 -23.52 0.39
CA ASN A 168 -12.73 -23.62 -0.54
C ASN A 168 -13.25 -24.14 -1.89
N ILE A 169 -13.01 -23.39 -2.96
CA ILE A 169 -13.54 -23.72 -4.29
C ILE A 169 -12.38 -23.97 -5.26
N GLY A 170 -12.25 -25.20 -5.74
CA GLY A 170 -11.20 -25.61 -6.66
C GLY A 170 -9.80 -25.19 -6.16
N ASP A 171 -8.98 -24.67 -7.07
CA ASP A 171 -7.66 -24.14 -6.77
C ASP A 171 -7.65 -22.59 -6.66
N ASN A 172 -8.80 -21.96 -6.89
CA ASN A 172 -8.92 -20.53 -7.05
C ASN A 172 -9.41 -19.78 -5.82
N VAL A 173 -10.03 -20.47 -4.84
CA VAL A 173 -10.61 -19.87 -3.63
C VAL A 173 -10.19 -20.64 -2.39
N ARG A 174 -9.64 -19.94 -1.41
CA ARG A 174 -9.29 -20.49 -0.07
C ARG A 174 -9.75 -19.57 1.03
N VAL A 175 -10.44 -20.12 2.03
CA VAL A 175 -10.69 -19.43 3.30
C VAL A 175 -9.41 -19.42 4.08
N VAL A 176 -8.93 -18.23 4.46
CA VAL A 176 -7.68 -18.03 5.19
C VAL A 176 -7.89 -17.45 6.59
N GLY A 177 -9.08 -16.94 6.87
CA GLY A 177 -9.42 -16.38 8.18
C GLY A 177 -10.90 -16.37 8.46
N LEU A 178 -11.26 -16.27 9.73
CA LEU A 178 -12.61 -16.13 10.25
C LEU A 178 -12.62 -15.04 11.31
N ILE A 179 -13.52 -14.09 11.20
CA ILE A 179 -13.81 -13.10 12.24
C ILE A 179 -15.21 -13.41 12.77
N ARG A 180 -15.30 -13.81 14.04
CA ARG A 180 -16.52 -14.12 14.75
C ARG A 180 -16.61 -13.29 16.01
N SER A 181 -17.69 -12.54 16.18
CA SER A 181 -17.88 -11.65 17.34
C SER A 181 -16.68 -10.73 17.61
N GLY A 182 -16.06 -10.19 16.54
CA GLY A 182 -14.90 -9.29 16.62
C GLY A 182 -13.57 -9.98 16.93
N HIS A 183 -13.52 -11.33 16.95
CA HIS A 183 -12.29 -12.07 17.22
C HIS A 183 -11.82 -12.83 15.96
N GLY A 184 -10.64 -12.49 15.47
CA GLY A 184 -10.01 -13.15 14.32
C GLY A 184 -9.43 -14.53 14.68
N ARG A 185 -9.59 -15.50 13.76
CA ARG A 185 -9.03 -16.86 13.85
C ARG A 185 -8.43 -17.24 12.50
N VAL A 186 -7.20 -17.73 12.51
CA VAL A 186 -6.50 -18.26 11.33
C VAL A 186 -6.66 -19.79 11.25
N ASN A 187 -6.66 -20.48 12.41
CA ASN A 187 -6.97 -21.92 12.43
C ASN A 187 -8.48 -22.10 12.44
N ILE A 188 -9.02 -22.47 11.28
CA ILE A 188 -10.45 -22.67 11.02
C ILE A 188 -10.79 -24.12 10.70
N GLU A 189 -9.81 -25.04 10.77
CA GLU A 189 -10.00 -26.45 10.50
C GLU A 189 -11.00 -27.07 11.48
N GLY A 190 -11.95 -27.82 10.94
CA GLY A 190 -13.01 -28.48 11.74
C GLY A 190 -14.10 -27.54 12.25
N LEU A 191 -14.06 -26.26 11.93
CA LEU A 191 -15.11 -25.31 12.31
C LEU A 191 -16.27 -25.34 11.29
N PHE A 192 -17.43 -24.89 11.77
CA PHE A 192 -18.63 -24.68 10.97
C PHE A 192 -18.93 -23.18 10.90
N ALA A 193 -19.41 -22.73 9.75
CA ALA A 193 -19.84 -21.36 9.53
C ALA A 193 -21.08 -21.04 10.38
N GLN A 194 -21.17 -19.83 10.89
CA GLN A 194 -22.32 -19.29 11.62
C GLN A 194 -22.84 -18.03 10.93
N GLU A 195 -24.06 -17.66 11.22
CA GLU A 195 -24.63 -16.38 10.82
C GLU A 195 -23.73 -15.23 11.30
N ASP A 196 -23.60 -14.19 10.50
CA ASP A 196 -22.75 -13.02 10.76
C ASP A 196 -21.23 -13.31 10.87
N ASP A 197 -20.77 -14.53 10.61
CA ASP A 197 -19.34 -14.77 10.45
C ASP A 197 -18.80 -13.99 9.26
N MET A 198 -17.69 -13.31 9.46
CA MET A 198 -16.95 -12.71 8.37
C MET A 198 -15.77 -13.61 8.02
N LEU A 199 -15.73 -14.09 6.79
CA LEU A 199 -14.66 -14.93 6.27
C LEU A 199 -13.69 -14.13 5.39
N GLU A 200 -12.40 -14.35 5.62
CA GLU A 200 -11.34 -13.85 4.76
C GLU A 200 -10.98 -14.92 3.74
N PHE A 201 -11.00 -14.55 2.46
CA PHE A 201 -10.68 -15.42 1.34
C PHE A 201 -9.46 -14.91 0.58
N LEU A 202 -8.56 -15.82 0.24
CA LEU A 202 -7.56 -15.59 -0.78
C LEU A 202 -8.08 -16.16 -2.10
N VAL A 203 -8.22 -15.31 -3.12
CA VAL A 203 -8.82 -15.67 -4.41
C VAL A 203 -7.96 -15.24 -5.58
N THR A 204 -8.03 -16.00 -6.69
CA THR A 204 -7.55 -15.52 -7.98
C THR A 204 -8.61 -14.61 -8.64
N PRO A 205 -8.28 -13.82 -9.67
CA PRO A 205 -9.31 -13.06 -10.42
C PRO A 205 -10.48 -13.94 -10.91
N ASP A 206 -10.20 -15.13 -11.45
CA ASP A 206 -11.22 -16.08 -11.90
C ASP A 206 -12.03 -16.68 -10.73
N GLY A 207 -11.38 -16.86 -9.57
CA GLY A 207 -12.03 -17.39 -8.38
C GLY A 207 -13.02 -16.42 -7.71
N LEU A 208 -12.94 -15.13 -8.02
CA LEU A 208 -13.87 -14.14 -7.48
C LEU A 208 -15.31 -14.39 -7.98
N ASP A 209 -15.46 -14.68 -9.26
CA ASP A 209 -16.76 -15.01 -9.86
C ASP A 209 -17.30 -16.34 -9.31
N ASP A 210 -16.43 -17.36 -9.16
CA ASP A 210 -16.80 -18.64 -8.57
C ASP A 210 -17.30 -18.49 -7.12
N LEU A 211 -16.64 -17.66 -6.33
CA LEU A 211 -17.03 -17.39 -4.95
C LEU A 211 -18.37 -16.66 -4.88
N ASN A 212 -18.60 -15.65 -5.71
CA ASN A 212 -19.85 -14.90 -5.72
C ASN A 212 -21.02 -15.84 -6.09
N VAL A 213 -20.86 -16.67 -7.11
CA VAL A 213 -21.86 -17.70 -7.48
C VAL A 213 -22.12 -18.66 -6.32
N PHE A 214 -21.08 -19.11 -5.62
CA PHE A 214 -21.22 -20.00 -4.46
C PHE A 214 -21.99 -19.34 -3.31
N LEU A 215 -21.68 -18.10 -2.97
CA LEU A 215 -22.33 -17.38 -1.89
C LEU A 215 -23.78 -17.02 -2.18
N GLU A 216 -24.12 -16.77 -3.45
CA GLU A 216 -25.49 -16.46 -3.88
C GLU A 216 -26.35 -17.72 -4.11
N SER A 217 -25.73 -18.87 -4.36
CA SER A 217 -26.47 -20.10 -4.66
C SER A 217 -27.25 -20.57 -3.42
N SER A 218 -28.54 -20.23 -3.37
CA SER A 218 -29.49 -20.79 -2.43
C SER A 218 -29.46 -22.30 -2.59
N GLY A 219 -29.06 -23.04 -1.56
CA GLY A 219 -29.02 -24.50 -1.60
C GLY A 219 -30.39 -25.08 -2.02
N GLN A 220 -30.42 -25.76 -3.16
CA GLN A 220 -31.53 -26.64 -3.53
C GLN A 220 -31.53 -27.85 -2.62
#